data_926820db81677fc9c3b2c5a74d64cfca
#
_entry.id   926820db81677fc9c3b2c5a74d64cfca
#
_cell.length_a   1.000
_cell.length_b   1.000
_cell.length_c   1.000
_cell.angle_alpha   90.00
_cell.angle_beta   90.00
_cell.angle_gamma   90.00
#
_symmetry.space_group_name_H-M   'P 1'
#
loop_
_entity.id
_entity.type
_entity.pdbx_description
1 polymer ?
#
loop_
_entity_poly.entity_id
_entity_poly.type
_entity_poly.pdbx_seq_one_letter_code
_entity_poly.pdbx_strand_id
1 'polypeptide(L)'
;SDHQPGLGLRLLLRELNTTPVTVPITCSHCCSLALLPERTQRRLAAAMAERGLSVVALPSTNLWLLGRHRGLTGPTRPIAPLRLLQQEGVVTAIGGDNVQDPWYPGGDCDPIDLLRLSLPAVQLAPWQRQGLIPFSSAAARLMGLAWDGVLGPGAPADLLVLGASSWSELLARPPQRRVLRGGQWLEPPQSQQPDPRLASLEG
;
A
#
# COMPACT_ATOMS: atom_id res chain seq x y z
N SER A 1 -7.28 -5.35 16.71
CA SER A 1 -8.67 -4.88 16.76
C SER A 1 -8.73 -3.50 17.39
N ASP A 2 -9.75 -2.72 17.11
CA ASP A 2 -9.93 -1.36 17.62
C ASP A 2 -10.17 -1.32 19.14
N HIS A 3 -10.62 -2.44 19.70
CA HIS A 3 -10.82 -2.58 21.17
C HIS A 3 -9.51 -2.68 21.96
N GLN A 4 -8.45 -3.18 21.34
CA GLN A 4 -7.12 -3.28 21.96
C GLN A 4 -6.04 -2.92 20.93
N PRO A 5 -5.88 -1.62 20.61
CA PRO A 5 -4.94 -1.16 19.61
C PRO A 5 -3.51 -1.63 19.91
N GLY A 6 -2.85 -2.18 18.89
CA GLY A 6 -1.47 -2.63 18.97
C GLY A 6 -1.22 -3.88 19.83
N LEU A 7 -2.27 -4.57 20.33
CA LEU A 7 -2.07 -5.77 21.16
C LEU A 7 -1.30 -6.87 20.40
N GLY A 8 -1.71 -7.21 19.19
CA GLY A 8 -1.05 -8.26 18.39
C GLY A 8 0.43 -7.97 18.16
N LEU A 9 0.75 -6.70 17.84
CA LEU A 9 2.14 -6.29 17.66
C LEU A 9 2.95 -6.40 18.97
N ARG A 10 2.37 -6.02 20.11
CA ARG A 10 3.06 -6.16 21.41
C ARG A 10 3.33 -7.62 21.76
N LEU A 11 2.38 -8.50 21.46
CA LEU A 11 2.55 -9.94 21.65
C LEU A 11 3.65 -10.48 20.74
N LEU A 12 3.63 -10.12 19.44
CA LEU A 12 4.67 -10.49 18.49
C LEU A 12 6.06 -10.04 18.98
N LEU A 13 6.21 -8.77 19.32
CA LEU A 13 7.48 -8.22 19.81
C LEU A 13 7.97 -8.93 21.08
N ARG A 14 7.05 -9.33 21.97
CA ARG A 14 7.40 -10.10 23.17
C ARG A 14 7.91 -11.50 22.81
N GLU A 15 7.22 -12.20 21.92
CA GLU A 15 7.63 -13.55 21.49
C GLU A 15 8.98 -13.52 20.77
N LEU A 16 9.23 -12.50 19.94
CA LEU A 16 10.52 -12.31 19.28
C LEU A 16 11.70 -12.01 20.23
N ASN A 17 11.42 -11.67 21.49
CA ASN A 17 12.47 -11.55 22.51
C ASN A 17 13.00 -12.90 23.00
N THR A 18 12.18 -13.92 22.92
CA THR A 18 12.46 -15.26 23.48
C THR A 18 12.67 -16.32 22.39
N THR A 19 12.13 -16.06 21.20
CA THR A 19 12.18 -17.02 20.08
C THR A 19 13.01 -16.43 18.93
N PRO A 20 14.20 -16.95 18.64
CA PRO A 20 14.98 -16.52 17.47
C PRO A 20 14.24 -16.84 16.17
N VAL A 21 14.06 -15.83 15.33
CA VAL A 21 13.48 -15.98 13.99
C VAL A 21 14.47 -15.47 12.97
N THR A 22 14.78 -16.31 11.99
CA THR A 22 15.79 -16.04 10.96
C THR A 22 15.18 -15.59 9.62
N VAL A 23 13.86 -15.65 9.48
CA VAL A 23 13.14 -15.24 8.27
C VAL A 23 12.62 -13.82 8.41
N PRO A 24 12.52 -13.06 7.30
CA PRO A 24 11.90 -11.74 7.30
C PRO A 24 10.43 -11.83 7.74
N ILE A 25 10.01 -10.90 8.59
CA ILE A 25 8.62 -10.81 9.04
C ILE A 25 8.01 -9.50 8.54
N THR A 26 6.89 -9.61 7.85
CA THR A 26 6.11 -8.47 7.38
C THR A 26 4.74 -8.47 8.05
N CYS A 27 4.39 -7.35 8.69
CA CYS A 27 3.09 -7.14 9.31
C CYS A 27 2.17 -6.43 8.32
N SER A 28 1.00 -6.99 8.04
CA SER A 28 -0.01 -6.32 7.22
C SER A 28 -0.93 -5.43 8.05
N HIS A 29 -1.58 -4.47 7.39
CA HIS A 29 -2.49 -3.46 7.95
C HIS A 29 -1.84 -2.54 8.98
N CYS A 30 -1.59 -3.00 10.20
CA CYS A 30 -1.07 -2.20 11.32
C CYS A 30 -1.85 -0.91 11.61
N CYS A 31 -3.09 -0.81 11.13
CA CYS A 31 -3.92 0.39 11.19
C CYS A 31 -4.28 0.78 12.63
N SER A 32 -4.46 -0.20 13.53
CA SER A 32 -4.77 0.07 14.94
C SER A 32 -3.65 0.80 15.68
N LEU A 33 -2.43 0.86 15.15
CA LEU A 33 -1.36 1.68 15.70
C LEU A 33 -1.73 3.17 15.70
N ALA A 34 -2.45 3.65 14.68
CA ALA A 34 -2.87 5.05 14.58
C ALA A 34 -3.84 5.47 15.69
N LEU A 35 -4.46 4.52 16.41
CA LEU A 35 -5.35 4.76 17.54
C LEU A 35 -4.59 4.93 18.88
N LEU A 36 -3.30 4.69 18.88
CA LEU A 36 -2.46 4.82 20.08
C LEU A 36 -1.91 6.25 20.22
N PRO A 37 -1.58 6.69 21.44
CA PRO A 37 -0.83 7.94 21.62
C PRO A 37 0.50 7.90 20.85
N GLU A 38 0.91 9.02 20.25
CA GLU A 38 2.11 9.12 19.41
C GLU A 38 3.36 8.55 20.07
N ARG A 39 3.59 8.84 21.35
CA ARG A 39 4.72 8.28 22.11
C ARG A 39 4.73 6.76 22.11
N THR A 40 3.55 6.14 22.16
CA THR A 40 3.43 4.66 22.12
C THR A 40 3.66 4.14 20.70
N GLN A 41 3.14 4.84 19.68
CA GLN A 41 3.41 4.50 18.29
C GLN A 41 4.92 4.49 18.01
N ARG A 42 5.64 5.58 18.39
CA ARG A 42 7.10 5.69 18.19
C ARG A 42 7.86 4.56 18.88
N ARG A 43 7.54 4.27 20.13
CA ARG A 43 8.18 3.18 20.88
C ARG A 43 7.98 1.83 20.22
N LEU A 44 6.78 1.53 19.71
CA LEU A 44 6.50 0.28 19.02
C LEU A 44 7.19 0.25 17.66
N ALA A 45 7.19 1.35 16.92
CA ALA A 45 7.87 1.47 15.64
C ALA A 45 9.39 1.28 15.78
N ALA A 46 10.02 1.90 16.77
CA ALA A 46 11.44 1.69 17.07
C ALA A 46 11.74 0.21 17.37
N ALA A 47 10.93 -0.43 18.22
CA ALA A 47 11.09 -1.86 18.51
C ALA A 47 10.87 -2.76 17.29
N MET A 48 10.00 -2.37 16.35
CA MET A 48 9.85 -3.05 15.07
C MET A 48 11.09 -2.91 14.21
N ALA A 49 11.64 -1.70 14.10
CA ALA A 49 12.84 -1.43 13.32
C ALA A 49 14.06 -2.20 13.85
N GLU A 50 14.27 -2.23 15.17
CA GLU A 50 15.33 -3.00 15.84
C GLU A 50 15.26 -4.50 15.52
N ARG A 51 14.06 -5.02 15.28
CA ARG A 51 13.82 -6.43 14.92
C ARG A 51 13.74 -6.68 13.42
N GLY A 52 13.95 -5.68 12.58
CA GLY A 52 13.84 -5.80 11.14
C GLY A 52 12.43 -6.10 10.65
N LEU A 53 11.40 -5.81 11.45
CA LEU A 53 10.01 -5.97 11.02
C LEU A 53 9.65 -4.93 9.96
N SER A 54 8.84 -5.35 9.02
CA SER A 54 8.33 -4.50 7.94
C SER A 54 6.81 -4.36 8.03
N VAL A 55 6.25 -3.36 7.36
CA VAL A 55 4.80 -3.13 7.31
C VAL A 55 4.33 -2.98 5.88
N VAL A 56 3.23 -3.65 5.53
CA VAL A 56 2.42 -3.36 4.34
C VAL A 56 1.13 -2.69 4.79
N ALA A 57 0.98 -1.41 4.46
CA ALA A 57 -0.27 -0.69 4.68
C ALA A 57 -1.26 -0.96 3.54
N LEU A 58 -2.53 -1.01 3.86
CA LEU A 58 -3.61 -1.40 2.96
C LEU A 58 -4.74 -0.34 2.98
N PRO A 59 -4.47 0.88 2.45
CA PRO A 59 -5.36 2.03 2.62
C PRO A 59 -6.76 1.82 2.07
N SER A 60 -6.89 1.19 0.89
CA SER A 60 -8.18 0.99 0.21
C SER A 60 -9.18 0.26 1.10
N THR A 61 -8.82 -0.93 1.54
CA THR A 61 -9.65 -1.76 2.42
C THR A 61 -9.83 -1.11 3.79
N ASN A 62 -8.77 -0.54 4.38
CA ASN A 62 -8.88 0.10 5.69
C ASN A 62 -9.85 1.28 5.69
N LEU A 63 -9.79 2.17 4.69
CA LEU A 63 -10.72 3.31 4.57
C LEU A 63 -12.17 2.87 4.37
N TRP A 64 -12.40 1.75 3.73
CA TRP A 64 -13.73 1.21 3.51
C TRP A 64 -14.31 0.52 4.74
N LEU A 65 -13.52 -0.34 5.38
CA LEU A 65 -14.02 -1.21 6.45
C LEU A 65 -13.98 -0.57 7.84
N LEU A 66 -12.90 0.17 8.17
CA LEU A 66 -12.65 0.58 9.55
C LEU A 66 -13.50 1.77 9.96
N GLY A 67 -13.91 1.76 11.22
CA GLY A 67 -14.79 2.80 11.78
C GLY A 67 -16.18 2.84 11.16
N ARG A 68 -16.57 1.81 10.43
CA ARG A 68 -17.86 1.74 9.73
C ARG A 68 -18.98 1.38 10.70
N HIS A 69 -19.99 2.23 10.80
CA HIS A 69 -21.16 2.03 11.62
C HIS A 69 -22.43 2.10 10.75
N ARG A 70 -23.46 1.31 11.12
CA ARG A 70 -24.72 1.33 10.39
C ARG A 70 -25.37 2.72 10.48
N GLY A 71 -25.63 3.32 9.33
CA GLY A 71 -26.33 4.62 9.23
C GLY A 71 -25.45 5.85 9.53
N LEU A 72 -24.15 5.67 9.80
CA LEU A 72 -23.24 6.79 10.10
C LEU A 72 -21.94 6.66 9.30
N THR A 73 -21.38 7.77 8.89
CA THR A 73 -20.00 7.82 8.42
C THR A 73 -19.07 7.79 9.63
N GLY A 74 -18.21 6.77 9.70
CA GLY A 74 -17.28 6.61 10.81
C GLY A 74 -16.34 7.82 10.95
N PRO A 75 -16.22 8.42 12.15
CA PRO A 75 -15.34 9.57 12.38
C PRO A 75 -13.86 9.18 12.31
N THR A 76 -13.53 7.92 12.59
CA THR A 76 -12.17 7.41 12.62
C THR A 76 -12.03 6.25 11.65
N ARG A 77 -11.17 6.41 10.66
CA ARG A 77 -10.81 5.38 9.69
C ARG A 77 -9.29 5.21 9.69
N PRO A 78 -8.75 4.42 10.64
CA PRO A 78 -7.31 4.33 10.85
C PRO A 78 -6.62 3.63 9.68
N ILE A 79 -5.49 4.19 9.27
CA ILE A 79 -4.50 3.59 8.37
C ILE A 79 -3.19 3.50 9.15
N ALA A 80 -2.32 2.57 8.80
CA ALA A 80 -0.99 2.51 9.41
C ALA A 80 -0.30 3.88 9.38
N PRO A 81 0.33 4.32 10.48
CA PRO A 81 0.99 5.62 10.56
C PRO A 81 2.32 5.59 9.78
N LEU A 82 2.26 5.48 8.45
CA LEU A 82 3.39 5.21 7.56
C LEU A 82 4.55 6.19 7.75
N ARG A 83 4.26 7.49 7.83
CA ARG A 83 5.31 8.50 8.00
C ARG A 83 6.08 8.32 9.31
N LEU A 84 5.37 8.00 10.38
CA LEU A 84 5.99 7.73 11.68
C LEU A 84 6.82 6.43 11.61
N LEU A 85 6.28 5.36 11.04
CA LEU A 85 6.99 4.10 10.86
C LEU A 85 8.29 4.30 10.06
N GLN A 86 8.24 5.07 8.96
CA GLN A 86 9.43 5.41 8.16
C GLN A 86 10.45 6.23 8.94
N GLN A 87 10.00 7.20 9.75
CA GLN A 87 10.88 8.01 10.60
C GLN A 87 11.63 7.18 11.63
N GLU A 88 11.00 6.15 12.16
CA GLU A 88 11.60 5.20 13.11
C GLU A 88 12.38 4.07 12.42
N GLY A 89 12.52 4.09 11.08
CA GLY A 89 13.33 3.15 10.33
C GLY A 89 12.64 1.85 9.91
N VAL A 90 11.33 1.73 10.11
CA VAL A 90 10.56 0.56 9.64
C VAL A 90 10.42 0.61 8.12
N VAL A 91 10.75 -0.49 7.44
CA VAL A 91 10.48 -0.62 6.00
C VAL A 91 8.97 -0.72 5.78
N THR A 92 8.43 0.18 4.97
CA THR A 92 6.99 0.26 4.72
C THR A 92 6.68 0.14 3.24
N ALA A 93 5.70 -0.68 2.91
CA ALA A 93 5.11 -0.76 1.57
C ALA A 93 3.61 -0.49 1.61
N ILE A 94 3.01 -0.28 0.45
CA ILE A 94 1.57 -0.11 0.26
C ILE A 94 1.08 -1.18 -0.70
N GLY A 95 -0.02 -1.84 -0.35
CA GLY A 95 -0.66 -2.88 -1.14
C GLY A 95 -2.14 -2.59 -1.41
N GLY A 96 -2.71 -3.28 -2.40
CA GLY A 96 -4.10 -3.14 -2.82
C GLY A 96 -5.11 -3.82 -1.89
N ASP A 97 -4.73 -4.98 -1.35
CA ASP A 97 -5.57 -5.85 -0.52
C ASP A 97 -6.79 -6.39 -1.29
N ASN A 98 -8.00 -6.24 -0.75
CA ASN A 98 -9.23 -6.74 -1.34
C ASN A 98 -9.58 -6.06 -2.69
N VAL A 99 -10.14 -6.82 -3.61
CA VAL A 99 -10.57 -6.36 -4.94
C VAL A 99 -11.92 -6.95 -5.26
N GLN A 100 -12.93 -6.12 -5.46
CA GLN A 100 -14.30 -6.47 -5.89
C GLN A 100 -14.88 -7.67 -5.12
N ASP A 101 -14.74 -7.65 -3.80
CA ASP A 101 -15.18 -8.70 -2.90
C ASP A 101 -16.04 -8.13 -1.75
N PRO A 102 -16.59 -8.98 -0.85
CA PRO A 102 -17.46 -8.51 0.24
C PRO A 102 -16.81 -7.51 1.21
N TRP A 103 -15.47 -7.47 1.30
CA TRP A 103 -14.74 -6.56 2.19
C TRP A 103 -14.38 -5.24 1.51
N TYR A 104 -14.20 -5.24 0.19
CA TYR A 104 -13.95 -4.02 -0.59
C TYR A 104 -14.55 -4.14 -1.99
N PRO A 105 -15.61 -3.37 -2.34
CA PRO A 105 -16.31 -3.48 -3.61
C PRO A 105 -15.56 -2.85 -4.79
N GLY A 106 -14.50 -2.11 -4.53
CA GLY A 106 -13.67 -1.45 -5.56
C GLY A 106 -12.36 -2.18 -5.81
N GLY A 107 -11.46 -1.50 -6.51
CA GLY A 107 -10.14 -2.02 -6.88
C GLY A 107 -10.17 -2.85 -8.15
N ASP A 108 -9.02 -2.92 -8.80
CA ASP A 108 -8.82 -3.64 -10.07
C ASP A 108 -7.39 -4.16 -10.23
N CYS A 109 -6.63 -4.22 -9.13
CA CYS A 109 -5.21 -4.53 -9.11
C CYS A 109 -4.32 -3.51 -9.84
N ASP A 110 -4.85 -2.32 -10.16
CA ASP A 110 -4.10 -1.26 -10.81
C ASP A 110 -3.19 -0.51 -9.80
N PRO A 111 -1.86 -0.60 -9.95
CA PRO A 111 -0.94 0.07 -9.03
C PRO A 111 -1.00 1.62 -9.12
N ILE A 112 -1.45 2.18 -10.23
CA ILE A 112 -1.58 3.64 -10.39
C ILE A 112 -2.82 4.14 -9.66
N ASP A 113 -3.94 3.44 -9.71
CA ASP A 113 -5.12 3.79 -8.94
C ASP A 113 -4.89 3.60 -7.44
N LEU A 114 -4.18 2.54 -7.06
CA LEU A 114 -3.72 2.38 -5.68
C LEU A 114 -2.85 3.56 -5.22
N LEU A 115 -1.88 3.98 -6.04
CA LEU A 115 -1.02 5.12 -5.74
C LEU A 115 -1.84 6.41 -5.58
N ARG A 116 -2.74 6.68 -6.52
CA ARG A 116 -3.59 7.89 -6.51
C ARG A 116 -4.49 7.98 -5.28
N LEU A 117 -5.05 6.86 -4.84
CA LEU A 117 -5.84 6.80 -3.61
C LEU A 117 -4.97 6.91 -2.36
N SER A 118 -3.86 6.20 -2.35
CA SER A 118 -3.05 6.04 -1.14
C SER A 118 -2.24 7.28 -0.79
N LEU A 119 -1.64 7.98 -1.77
CA LEU A 119 -0.81 9.16 -1.50
C LEU A 119 -1.53 10.21 -0.64
N PRO A 120 -2.76 10.67 -0.99
CA PRO A 120 -3.49 11.60 -0.14
C PRO A 120 -3.97 10.96 1.16
N ALA A 121 -4.37 9.68 1.15
CA ALA A 121 -4.88 8.99 2.33
C ALA A 121 -3.84 8.84 3.44
N VAL A 122 -2.58 8.56 3.08
CA VAL A 122 -1.46 8.43 4.03
C VAL A 122 -0.59 9.69 4.10
N GLN A 123 -0.98 10.77 3.41
CA GLN A 123 -0.29 12.06 3.39
C GLN A 123 1.19 11.98 2.98
N LEU A 124 1.47 11.16 1.97
CA LEU A 124 2.79 11.08 1.34
C LEU A 124 2.86 12.02 0.14
N ALA A 125 3.99 12.74 0.02
CA ALA A 125 4.24 13.62 -1.10
C ALA A 125 5.08 12.90 -2.15
N PRO A 126 4.57 12.66 -3.38
CA PRO A 126 5.28 11.89 -4.41
C PRO A 126 6.55 12.58 -4.91
N TRP A 127 6.65 13.91 -4.79
CA TRP A 127 7.85 14.68 -5.12
C TRP A 127 8.96 14.61 -4.05
N GLN A 128 8.69 14.00 -2.92
CA GLN A 128 9.70 13.70 -1.89
C GLN A 128 10.21 12.27 -2.06
N ARG A 129 11.49 12.05 -1.77
CA ARG A 129 12.13 10.74 -1.89
C ARG A 129 11.33 9.62 -1.19
N GLN A 130 10.79 9.90 -0.01
CA GLN A 130 10.03 8.91 0.77
C GLN A 130 8.63 8.63 0.23
N GLY A 131 8.11 9.47 -0.67
CA GLY A 131 6.73 9.36 -1.15
C GLY A 131 6.46 8.14 -2.03
N LEU A 132 7.41 7.75 -2.87
CA LEU A 132 7.26 6.62 -3.82
C LEU A 132 7.91 5.33 -3.34
N ILE A 133 8.81 5.37 -2.36
CA ILE A 133 9.49 4.18 -1.83
C ILE A 133 8.49 3.06 -1.46
N PRO A 134 7.35 3.32 -0.80
CA PRO A 134 6.38 2.27 -0.46
C PRO A 134 5.76 1.54 -1.64
N PHE A 135 5.77 2.14 -2.83
CA PHE A 135 5.19 1.56 -4.05
C PHE A 135 6.24 0.90 -4.96
N SER A 136 7.52 1.05 -4.66
CA SER A 136 8.62 0.58 -5.50
C SER A 136 9.68 -0.17 -4.71
N SER A 137 10.77 0.49 -4.31
CA SER A 137 11.94 -0.16 -3.73
C SER A 137 11.68 -0.84 -2.38
N ALA A 138 10.79 -0.31 -1.54
CA ALA A 138 10.39 -1.01 -0.32
C ALA A 138 9.58 -2.28 -0.63
N ALA A 139 8.63 -2.22 -1.57
CA ALA A 139 7.86 -3.38 -2.00
C ALA A 139 8.78 -4.46 -2.60
N ALA A 140 9.73 -4.07 -3.46
CA ALA A 140 10.71 -4.98 -4.03
C ALA A 140 11.57 -5.65 -2.94
N ARG A 141 12.03 -4.89 -1.95
CA ARG A 141 12.79 -5.42 -0.79
C ARG A 141 11.97 -6.45 -0.02
N LEU A 142 10.70 -6.16 0.27
CA LEU A 142 9.82 -7.08 1.00
C LEU A 142 9.56 -8.38 0.25
N MET A 143 9.52 -8.32 -1.07
CA MET A 143 9.35 -9.47 -1.96
C MET A 143 10.65 -10.20 -2.28
N GLY A 144 11.81 -9.70 -1.81
CA GLY A 144 13.12 -10.28 -2.11
C GLY A 144 13.51 -10.19 -3.58
N LEU A 145 13.03 -9.18 -4.32
CA LEU A 145 13.35 -9.00 -5.73
C LEU A 145 14.78 -8.48 -5.90
N ALA A 146 15.46 -8.98 -6.93
CA ALA A 146 16.82 -8.57 -7.26
C ALA A 146 16.91 -7.12 -7.79
N TRP A 147 15.83 -6.60 -8.35
CA TRP A 147 15.71 -5.23 -8.83
C TRP A 147 14.65 -4.47 -8.05
N ASP A 148 14.98 -3.30 -7.61
CA ASP A 148 14.15 -2.46 -6.73
C ASP A 148 13.29 -1.41 -7.48
N GLY A 149 13.24 -1.48 -8.81
CA GLY A 149 12.48 -0.56 -9.66
C GLY A 149 13.19 0.76 -9.95
N VAL A 150 14.42 0.93 -9.49
CA VAL A 150 15.22 2.15 -9.80
C VAL A 150 15.75 2.07 -11.23
N LEU A 151 15.52 3.15 -11.99
CA LEU A 151 16.03 3.27 -13.36
C LEU A 151 17.52 3.63 -13.36
N GLY A 152 18.30 2.89 -14.14
CA GLY A 152 19.72 3.14 -14.29
C GLY A 152 20.35 2.22 -15.33
N PRO A 153 21.61 2.47 -15.70
CA PRO A 153 22.34 1.59 -16.62
C PRO A 153 22.38 0.15 -16.08
N GLY A 154 22.00 -0.82 -16.91
CA GLY A 154 21.94 -2.24 -16.53
C GLY A 154 20.65 -2.67 -15.81
N ALA A 155 19.73 -1.75 -15.50
CA ALA A 155 18.41 -2.09 -15.00
C ALA A 155 17.56 -2.78 -16.08
N PRO A 156 16.60 -3.64 -15.68
CA PRO A 156 15.61 -4.18 -16.61
C PRO A 156 14.88 -3.08 -17.37
N ALA A 157 14.63 -3.30 -18.66
CA ALA A 157 13.86 -2.37 -19.48
C ALA A 157 12.35 -2.58 -19.28
N ASP A 158 11.91 -2.50 -18.02
CA ASP A 158 10.53 -2.61 -17.56
C ASP A 158 10.05 -1.25 -17.08
N LEU A 159 9.19 -0.60 -17.85
CA LEU A 159 8.78 0.78 -17.62
C LEU A 159 7.27 0.94 -17.74
N LEU A 160 6.72 1.78 -16.90
CA LEU A 160 5.38 2.31 -17.06
C LEU A 160 5.49 3.79 -17.46
N VAL A 161 5.09 4.10 -18.69
CA VAL A 161 5.06 5.48 -19.20
C VAL A 161 3.64 6.02 -19.05
N LEU A 162 3.51 7.14 -18.36
CA LEU A 162 2.24 7.76 -18.02
C LEU A 162 2.02 9.03 -18.81
N GLY A 163 0.83 9.22 -19.38
CA GLY A 163 0.40 10.43 -20.07
C GLY A 163 -0.01 11.52 -19.07
N ALA A 164 0.91 11.89 -18.18
CA ALA A 164 0.75 12.97 -17.22
C ALA A 164 2.05 13.76 -17.16
N SER A 165 1.96 15.09 -17.24
CA SER A 165 3.12 16.01 -17.23
C SER A 165 3.49 16.49 -15.82
N SER A 166 2.66 16.21 -14.83
CA SER A 166 2.88 16.60 -13.43
C SER A 166 2.23 15.63 -12.45
N TRP A 167 2.69 15.67 -11.19
CA TRP A 167 2.05 14.94 -10.11
C TRP A 167 0.59 15.36 -9.88
N SER A 168 0.30 16.63 -10.03
CA SER A 168 -1.09 17.13 -9.91
C SER A 168 -1.98 16.55 -10.98
N GLU A 169 -1.53 16.44 -12.21
CA GLU A 169 -2.28 15.82 -13.29
C GLU A 169 -2.48 14.32 -13.05
N LEU A 170 -1.42 13.62 -12.63
CA LEU A 170 -1.50 12.19 -12.29
C LEU A 170 -2.51 11.91 -11.17
N LEU A 171 -2.54 12.76 -10.13
CA LEU A 171 -3.46 12.60 -9.01
C LEU A 171 -4.90 12.99 -9.35
N ALA A 172 -5.09 13.94 -10.28
CA ALA A 172 -6.41 14.45 -10.64
C ALA A 172 -7.26 13.45 -11.44
N ARG A 173 -6.64 12.68 -12.34
CA ARG A 173 -7.34 11.74 -13.23
C ARG A 173 -6.46 10.53 -13.60
N PRO A 174 -7.05 9.37 -13.94
CA PRO A 174 -6.30 8.23 -14.46
C PRO A 174 -5.56 8.64 -15.75
N PRO A 175 -4.22 8.48 -15.82
CA PRO A 175 -3.48 8.79 -17.02
C PRO A 175 -3.62 7.67 -18.06
N GLN A 176 -3.49 8.03 -19.33
CA GLN A 176 -3.14 7.05 -20.34
C GLN A 176 -1.79 6.42 -19.99
N ARG A 177 -1.61 5.15 -20.31
CA ARG A 177 -0.40 4.42 -19.97
C ARG A 177 0.09 3.55 -21.12
N ARG A 178 1.40 3.39 -21.21
CA ARG A 178 2.08 2.42 -22.07
C ARG A 178 3.05 1.63 -21.22
N VAL A 179 3.08 0.34 -21.43
CA VAL A 179 3.94 -0.59 -20.68
C VAL A 179 5.04 -1.08 -21.58
N LEU A 180 6.29 -0.92 -21.15
CA LEU A 180 7.46 -1.54 -21.75
C LEU A 180 7.87 -2.70 -20.84
N ARG A 181 8.05 -3.89 -21.41
CA ARG A 181 8.52 -5.07 -20.69
C ARG A 181 9.63 -5.77 -21.46
N GLY A 182 10.77 -5.95 -20.81
CA GLY A 182 11.95 -6.53 -21.47
C GLY A 182 12.37 -5.75 -22.72
N GLY A 183 12.17 -4.43 -22.74
CA GLY A 183 12.46 -3.58 -23.89
C GLY A 183 11.44 -3.60 -25.02
N GLN A 184 10.31 -4.27 -24.85
CA GLN A 184 9.23 -4.35 -25.85
C GLN A 184 7.95 -3.68 -25.32
N TRP A 185 7.29 -2.88 -26.19
CA TRP A 185 5.99 -2.32 -25.86
C TRP A 185 4.94 -3.41 -25.83
N LEU A 186 4.17 -3.44 -24.72
CA LEU A 186 2.99 -4.30 -24.66
C LEU A 186 1.83 -3.59 -25.36
N GLU A 187 1.11 -4.33 -26.19
CA GLU A 187 -0.17 -3.87 -26.72
C GLU A 187 -1.18 -3.70 -25.58
N PRO A 188 -1.97 -2.62 -25.58
CA PRO A 188 -3.04 -2.49 -24.63
C PRO A 188 -3.98 -3.70 -24.75
N PRO A 189 -4.53 -4.22 -23.64
CA PRO A 189 -5.52 -5.27 -23.72
C PRO A 189 -6.64 -4.77 -24.63
N GLN A 190 -7.03 -5.59 -25.61
CA GLN A 190 -8.19 -5.30 -26.43
C GLN A 190 -9.36 -5.09 -25.47
N SER A 191 -10.04 -3.95 -25.58
CA SER A 191 -11.23 -3.67 -24.77
C SER A 191 -12.16 -4.87 -24.91
N GLN A 192 -12.35 -5.63 -23.85
CA GLN A 192 -13.36 -6.67 -23.84
C GLN A 192 -14.66 -5.95 -24.16
N GLN A 193 -15.27 -6.26 -25.28
CA GLN A 193 -16.62 -5.82 -25.55
C GLN A 193 -17.47 -6.27 -24.36
N PRO A 194 -18.32 -5.39 -23.80
CA PRO A 194 -19.19 -5.78 -22.69
C PRO A 194 -19.89 -7.08 -23.08
N ASP A 195 -19.87 -8.07 -22.19
CA ASP A 195 -20.53 -9.35 -22.42
C ASP A 195 -22.00 -9.03 -22.77
N PRO A 196 -22.48 -9.38 -23.98
CA PRO A 196 -23.86 -9.08 -24.40
C PRO A 196 -24.91 -9.60 -23.41
N ARG A 197 -24.53 -10.59 -22.59
CA ARG A 197 -25.39 -11.16 -21.54
C ARG A 197 -25.56 -10.23 -20.34
N LEU A 198 -24.64 -9.30 -20.11
CA LEU A 198 -24.76 -8.31 -19.03
C LEU A 198 -25.66 -7.13 -19.43
N ALA A 199 -25.73 -6.81 -20.70
CA ALA A 199 -26.62 -5.76 -21.22
C ALA A 199 -28.12 -6.07 -21.04
N SER A 200 -28.48 -7.34 -20.83
CA SER A 200 -29.84 -7.77 -20.60
C SER A 200 -30.31 -7.72 -19.14
N LEU A 201 -29.44 -7.32 -18.19
CA LEU A 201 -29.78 -7.24 -16.77
C LEU A 201 -30.14 -5.81 -16.31
N GLU A 202 -30.05 -4.82 -17.19
CA GLU A 202 -30.38 -3.42 -16.90
C GLU A 202 -31.77 -2.99 -17.44
N GLY A 203 -32.65 -3.96 -17.78
CA GLY A 203 -34.00 -3.75 -18.29
C GLY A 203 -35.09 -4.02 -17.25
#